data_56b430f0a52a40d540bda7e8d6806c3f
#
_entry.id   56b430f0a52a40d540bda7e8d6806c3f
#
_cell.length_a   1.000
_cell.length_b   1.000
_cell.length_c   1.000
_cell.angle_alpha   90.00
_cell.angle_beta   90.00
_cell.angle_gamma   90.00
#
_symmetry.space_group_name_H-M   'P 1'
#
loop_
_entity.id
_entity.type
_entity.pdbx_description
1 polymer ?
#
loop_
_entity_poly.entity_id
_entity_poly.type
_entity_poly.pdbx_seq_one_letter_code
_entity_poly.pdbx_strand_id
1 'polypeptide(L)'
;MTQSGMTSRLVALCFDANDPLRLARFWADALHWEIYDEAPDEISLVPTDDTRFRIEFQAVPEHKAGKNRIHLDLTSTSIDDQKETVERLVELGARHIDIGQGPDDDHVVLADPEGNEFCVIEPDNSFLADCGRFGSITCDGTRKVGYFWSEALGWPLVWDQDTETASARRTAAVRSSPGVRRFPRRSRRTGFISTSLRPTTVISERR
;
A
#
# COMPACT_ATOMS: atom_id res chain seq x y z
N MET A 1 -11.13 8.89 34.01
CA MET A 1 -12.06 9.13 32.90
C MET A 1 -11.23 9.11 31.64
N THR A 2 -11.15 7.97 30.97
CA THR A 2 -10.45 7.84 29.69
C THR A 2 -11.33 8.50 28.62
N GLN A 3 -10.88 9.62 28.07
CA GLN A 3 -11.47 10.17 26.87
C GLN A 3 -11.39 9.07 25.82
N SER A 4 -12.52 8.54 25.39
CA SER A 4 -12.65 7.77 24.17
C SER A 4 -12.30 8.73 23.04
N GLY A 5 -11.02 8.74 22.64
CA GLY A 5 -10.57 9.55 21.52
C GLY A 5 -11.36 9.15 20.29
N MET A 6 -12.04 10.12 19.68
CA MET A 6 -12.68 9.90 18.38
C MET A 6 -11.57 9.66 17.35
N THR A 7 -11.45 8.43 16.86
CA THR A 7 -10.51 8.09 15.80
C THR A 7 -11.12 8.38 14.44
N SER A 8 -10.32 8.85 13.51
CA SER A 8 -10.72 9.02 12.11
C SER A 8 -10.81 7.64 11.41
N ARG A 9 -11.51 7.61 10.30
CA ARG A 9 -11.57 6.42 9.45
C ARG A 9 -10.94 6.75 8.10
N LEU A 10 -10.01 5.91 7.64
CA LEU A 10 -9.52 5.97 6.27
C LEU A 10 -10.69 5.57 5.35
N VAL A 11 -11.12 6.49 4.51
CA VAL A 11 -12.25 6.29 3.58
C VAL A 11 -11.76 6.08 2.17
N ALA A 12 -10.80 6.88 1.73
CA ALA A 12 -10.22 6.82 0.39
C ALA A 12 -8.74 7.17 0.41
N LEU A 13 -8.01 6.65 -0.56
CA LEU A 13 -6.69 7.11 -0.97
C LEU A 13 -6.86 7.77 -2.33
N CYS A 14 -6.51 9.05 -2.43
CA CYS A 14 -6.70 9.84 -3.65
C CYS A 14 -5.38 9.93 -4.43
N PHE A 15 -5.46 9.71 -5.73
CA PHE A 15 -4.38 9.91 -6.69
C PHE A 15 -4.75 11.03 -7.65
N ASP A 16 -3.84 11.97 -7.83
CA ASP A 16 -3.88 12.89 -8.94
C ASP A 16 -3.53 12.14 -10.23
N ALA A 17 -4.30 12.31 -11.29
CA ALA A 17 -4.13 11.60 -12.54
C ALA A 17 -4.34 12.51 -13.76
N ASN A 18 -3.49 12.38 -14.77
CA ASN A 18 -3.70 13.05 -16.06
C ASN A 18 -4.72 12.31 -16.93
N ASP A 19 -4.81 10.98 -16.77
CA ASP A 19 -5.81 10.11 -17.40
C ASP A 19 -6.39 9.16 -16.33
N PRO A 20 -7.37 9.63 -15.52
CA PRO A 20 -7.95 8.85 -14.43
C PRO A 20 -8.46 7.48 -14.85
N LEU A 21 -9.07 7.37 -16.04
CA LEU A 21 -9.64 6.11 -16.52
C LEU A 21 -8.56 5.08 -16.84
N ARG A 22 -7.49 5.51 -17.50
CA ARG A 22 -6.35 4.64 -17.79
C ARG A 22 -5.68 4.16 -16.51
N LEU A 23 -5.48 5.09 -15.57
CA LEU A 23 -4.84 4.77 -14.29
C LEU A 23 -5.72 3.87 -13.42
N ALA A 24 -7.01 4.14 -13.36
CA ALA A 24 -7.99 3.30 -12.65
C ALA A 24 -8.06 1.88 -13.22
N ARG A 25 -8.05 1.70 -14.54
CA ARG A 25 -8.01 0.37 -15.19
C ARG A 25 -6.76 -0.40 -14.82
N PHE A 26 -5.59 0.26 -14.85
CA PHE A 26 -4.34 -0.36 -14.42
C PHE A 26 -4.43 -0.87 -12.98
N TRP A 27 -4.87 -0.04 -12.04
CA TRP A 27 -4.97 -0.41 -10.65
C TRP A 27 -6.11 -1.39 -10.35
N ALA A 28 -7.22 -1.35 -11.10
CA ALA A 28 -8.28 -2.35 -11.02
C ALA A 28 -7.73 -3.75 -11.36
N ASP A 29 -6.97 -3.87 -12.45
CA ASP A 29 -6.34 -5.11 -12.86
C ASP A 29 -5.23 -5.53 -11.87
N ALA A 30 -4.41 -4.59 -11.39
CA ALA A 30 -3.32 -4.85 -10.45
C ALA A 30 -3.83 -5.43 -9.12
N LEU A 31 -4.91 -4.89 -8.59
CA LEU A 31 -5.48 -5.23 -7.29
C LEU A 31 -6.62 -6.26 -7.37
N HIS A 32 -7.15 -6.53 -8.57
CA HIS A 32 -8.39 -7.25 -8.79
C HIS A 32 -9.59 -6.58 -8.11
N TRP A 33 -9.60 -5.23 -8.13
CA TRP A 33 -10.69 -4.42 -7.61
C TRP A 33 -11.61 -3.96 -8.73
N GLU A 34 -12.81 -3.51 -8.37
CA GLU A 34 -13.83 -3.10 -9.32
C GLU A 34 -13.88 -1.57 -9.48
N ILE A 35 -14.05 -1.11 -10.72
CA ILE A 35 -14.39 0.29 -10.99
C ILE A 35 -15.87 0.46 -10.61
N TYR A 36 -16.12 1.35 -9.65
CA TYR A 36 -17.48 1.55 -9.12
C TYR A 36 -18.17 2.78 -9.69
N ASP A 37 -17.43 3.88 -9.87
CA ASP A 37 -17.97 5.13 -10.37
C ASP A 37 -17.01 5.73 -11.40
N GLU A 38 -17.57 6.15 -12.52
CA GLU A 38 -16.86 6.76 -13.64
C GLU A 38 -17.50 8.13 -13.92
N ALA A 39 -17.12 9.16 -13.13
CA ALA A 39 -17.36 10.54 -13.48
C ALA A 39 -16.24 11.06 -14.39
N PRO A 40 -16.48 12.09 -15.21
CA PRO A 40 -15.43 12.63 -16.11
C PRO A 40 -14.14 13.05 -15.39
N ASP A 41 -14.26 13.52 -14.16
CA ASP A 41 -13.18 14.13 -13.40
C ASP A 41 -12.70 13.23 -12.24
N GLU A 42 -13.41 12.15 -11.94
CA GLU A 42 -13.10 11.27 -10.80
C GLU A 42 -13.53 9.83 -11.08
N ILE A 43 -12.66 8.89 -10.80
CA ILE A 43 -12.95 7.46 -10.91
C ILE A 43 -12.62 6.78 -9.59
N SER A 44 -13.55 5.99 -9.07
CA SER A 44 -13.38 5.24 -7.83
C SER A 44 -13.17 3.75 -8.08
N LEU A 45 -12.20 3.16 -7.39
CA LEU A 45 -12.03 1.71 -7.26
C LEU A 45 -12.49 1.26 -5.88
N VAL A 46 -13.32 0.23 -5.86
CA VAL A 46 -13.76 -0.41 -4.62
C VAL A 46 -13.12 -1.79 -4.46
N PRO A 47 -12.69 -2.13 -3.23
CA PRO A 47 -12.06 -3.41 -2.99
C PRO A 47 -13.06 -4.56 -3.09
N THR A 48 -12.60 -5.68 -3.65
CA THR A 48 -13.30 -6.96 -3.68
C THR A 48 -12.88 -7.88 -2.53
N ASP A 49 -11.94 -7.40 -1.70
CA ASP A 49 -11.41 -8.08 -0.52
C ASP A 49 -11.85 -7.38 0.79
N ASP A 50 -11.19 -7.71 1.90
CA ASP A 50 -11.49 -7.13 3.21
C ASP A 50 -10.96 -5.69 3.42
N THR A 51 -10.34 -5.05 2.41
CA THR A 51 -9.90 -3.65 2.46
C THR A 51 -11.11 -2.73 2.68
N ARG A 52 -10.97 -1.73 3.54
CA ARG A 52 -12.08 -0.90 4.02
C ARG A 52 -12.02 0.56 3.57
N PHE A 53 -11.24 0.84 2.56
CA PHE A 53 -11.16 2.13 1.89
C PHE A 53 -11.13 1.90 0.38
N ARG A 54 -11.48 2.91 -0.37
CA ARG A 54 -11.42 2.90 -1.83
C ARG A 54 -10.19 3.66 -2.32
N ILE A 55 -9.88 3.54 -3.59
CA ILE A 55 -8.92 4.40 -4.28
C ILE A 55 -9.70 5.30 -5.23
N GLU A 56 -9.39 6.58 -5.21
CA GLU A 56 -9.98 7.60 -6.07
C GLU A 56 -8.90 8.20 -6.97
N PHE A 57 -9.18 8.32 -8.26
CA PHE A 57 -8.31 8.97 -9.24
C PHE A 57 -8.99 10.25 -9.68
N GLN A 58 -8.36 11.39 -9.39
CA GLN A 58 -8.90 12.72 -9.68
C GLN A 58 -8.15 13.34 -10.83
N ALA A 59 -8.89 13.89 -11.81
CA ALA A 59 -8.28 14.52 -12.96
C ALA A 59 -7.55 15.82 -12.57
N VAL A 60 -6.28 15.89 -12.92
CA VAL A 60 -5.47 17.09 -12.76
C VAL A 60 -4.69 17.38 -14.05
N PRO A 61 -4.49 18.65 -14.41
CA PRO A 61 -3.71 19.02 -15.59
C PRO A 61 -2.19 18.93 -15.36
N GLU A 62 -1.74 18.95 -14.12
CA GLU A 62 -0.33 18.97 -13.77
C GLU A 62 0.28 17.58 -13.91
N HIS A 63 1.43 17.51 -14.57
CA HIS A 63 2.20 16.27 -14.63
C HIS A 63 2.96 16.02 -13.34
N LYS A 64 3.11 14.75 -12.99
CA LYS A 64 3.90 14.32 -11.84
C LYS A 64 5.30 14.94 -11.86
N ALA A 65 5.64 15.63 -10.80
CA ALA A 65 6.94 16.28 -10.61
C ALA A 65 7.69 15.67 -9.44
N GLY A 66 8.62 14.76 -9.74
CA GLY A 66 9.46 14.14 -8.71
C GLY A 66 8.86 12.87 -8.10
N LYS A 67 9.49 12.38 -7.05
CA LYS A 67 9.16 11.14 -6.37
C LYS A 67 7.95 11.32 -5.43
N ASN A 68 7.07 10.33 -5.40
CA ASN A 68 5.97 10.30 -4.44
C ASN A 68 6.49 10.04 -3.03
N ARG A 69 5.87 10.67 -2.05
CA ARG A 69 6.13 10.43 -0.63
C ARG A 69 5.31 9.28 -0.05
N ILE A 70 4.35 8.81 -0.81
CA ILE A 70 3.48 7.69 -0.48
C ILE A 70 3.55 6.73 -1.67
N HIS A 71 3.68 5.45 -1.40
CA HIS A 71 3.59 4.39 -2.40
C HIS A 71 2.80 3.19 -1.87
N LEU A 72 2.36 2.35 -2.77
CA LEU A 72 1.65 1.12 -2.44
C LEU A 72 2.61 -0.06 -2.52
N ASP A 73 2.41 -1.03 -1.63
CA ASP A 73 3.11 -2.30 -1.68
C ASP A 73 2.10 -3.41 -1.98
N LEU A 74 2.38 -4.19 -3.00
CA LEU A 74 1.65 -5.41 -3.34
C LEU A 74 2.42 -6.60 -2.77
N THR A 75 1.71 -7.60 -2.26
CA THR A 75 2.32 -8.81 -1.71
C THR A 75 2.37 -9.93 -2.76
N SER A 76 3.30 -10.85 -2.56
CA SER A 76 3.42 -12.08 -3.32
C SER A 76 3.35 -13.30 -2.39
N THR A 77 2.85 -14.41 -2.91
CA THR A 77 2.69 -15.67 -2.17
C THR A 77 3.85 -16.65 -2.40
N SER A 78 4.61 -16.44 -3.49
CA SER A 78 5.81 -17.19 -3.87
C SER A 78 6.68 -16.34 -4.79
N ILE A 79 7.92 -16.76 -5.00
CA ILE A 79 8.83 -16.11 -5.97
C ILE A 79 8.24 -16.17 -7.38
N ASP A 80 7.59 -17.24 -7.74
CA ASP A 80 6.95 -17.36 -9.06
C ASP A 80 5.74 -16.42 -9.16
N ASP A 81 4.89 -16.31 -8.12
CA ASP A 81 3.79 -15.33 -8.06
C ASP A 81 4.30 -13.89 -8.14
N GLN A 82 5.46 -13.57 -7.53
CA GLN A 82 6.09 -12.25 -7.65
C GLN A 82 6.47 -11.96 -9.11
N LYS A 83 7.15 -12.89 -9.76
CA LYS A 83 7.56 -12.75 -11.17
C LYS A 83 6.36 -12.60 -12.10
N GLU A 84 5.39 -13.50 -12.00
CA GLU A 84 4.16 -13.45 -12.80
C GLU A 84 3.39 -12.14 -12.57
N THR A 85 3.34 -11.66 -11.32
CA THR A 85 2.73 -10.37 -10.99
C THR A 85 3.47 -9.22 -11.66
N VAL A 86 4.80 -9.18 -11.58
CA VAL A 86 5.62 -8.13 -12.21
C VAL A 86 5.45 -8.16 -13.73
N GLU A 87 5.54 -9.34 -14.37
CA GLU A 87 5.37 -9.48 -15.82
C GLU A 87 4.00 -8.97 -16.27
N ARG A 88 2.93 -9.38 -15.59
CA ARG A 88 1.57 -8.92 -15.86
C ARG A 88 1.42 -7.40 -15.69
N LEU A 89 1.99 -6.82 -14.64
CA LEU A 89 1.92 -5.37 -14.43
C LEU A 89 2.68 -4.59 -15.51
N VAL A 90 3.80 -5.11 -15.98
CA VAL A 90 4.55 -4.52 -17.11
C VAL A 90 3.72 -4.60 -18.40
N GLU A 91 3.05 -5.71 -18.67
CA GLU A 91 2.13 -5.83 -19.81
C GLU A 91 0.95 -4.84 -19.74
N LEU A 92 0.47 -4.50 -18.55
CA LEU A 92 -0.56 -3.49 -18.30
C LEU A 92 -0.03 -2.05 -18.39
N GLY A 93 1.27 -1.85 -18.57
CA GLY A 93 1.88 -0.55 -18.78
C GLY A 93 2.73 0.00 -17.65
N ALA A 94 3.01 -0.80 -16.62
CA ALA A 94 4.03 -0.45 -15.62
C ALA A 94 5.43 -0.54 -16.22
N ARG A 95 6.39 0.10 -15.57
CA ARG A 95 7.80 0.01 -15.95
C ARG A 95 8.69 -0.13 -14.72
N HIS A 96 9.77 -0.87 -14.86
CA HIS A 96 10.81 -0.91 -13.83
C HIS A 96 11.44 0.47 -13.65
N ILE A 97 11.69 0.86 -12.42
CA ILE A 97 12.40 2.10 -12.09
C ILE A 97 13.43 1.83 -11.00
N ASP A 98 14.50 2.61 -11.06
CA ASP A 98 15.51 2.66 -10.01
C ASP A 98 15.23 3.89 -9.13
N ILE A 99 14.97 3.65 -7.86
CA ILE A 99 14.78 4.69 -6.84
C ILE A 99 15.90 4.66 -5.79
N GLY A 100 17.00 3.95 -6.08
CA GLY A 100 18.13 3.76 -5.19
C GLY A 100 18.03 2.51 -4.31
N GLN A 101 17.24 1.50 -4.73
CA GLN A 101 17.22 0.19 -4.09
C GLN A 101 18.60 -0.48 -4.21
N GLY A 102 18.98 -1.23 -3.17
CA GLY A 102 20.22 -1.96 -3.11
C GLY A 102 20.18 -3.29 -3.87
N PRO A 103 21.34 -3.91 -4.12
CA PRO A 103 21.42 -5.21 -4.78
C PRO A 103 20.86 -6.37 -3.92
N ASP A 104 20.67 -6.14 -2.63
CA ASP A 104 20.17 -7.12 -1.66
C ASP A 104 18.65 -6.94 -1.37
N ASP A 105 17.99 -5.99 -2.04
CA ASP A 105 16.56 -5.78 -1.90
C ASP A 105 15.79 -6.79 -2.77
N ASP A 106 15.00 -7.64 -2.14
CA ASP A 106 14.24 -8.71 -2.82
C ASP A 106 12.91 -8.22 -3.41
N HIS A 107 12.47 -6.99 -3.07
CA HIS A 107 11.28 -6.40 -3.65
C HIS A 107 11.55 -5.77 -5.02
N VAL A 108 10.55 -5.77 -5.88
CA VAL A 108 10.64 -5.16 -7.21
C VAL A 108 9.94 -3.80 -7.20
N VAL A 109 10.66 -2.76 -7.65
CA VAL A 109 10.10 -1.40 -7.75
C VAL A 109 9.65 -1.13 -9.18
N LEU A 110 8.39 -0.73 -9.29
CA LEU A 110 7.74 -0.37 -10.54
C LEU A 110 7.18 1.05 -10.47
N ALA A 111 6.94 1.63 -11.62
CA ALA A 111 6.10 2.81 -11.79
C ALA A 111 4.86 2.44 -12.60
N ASP A 112 3.71 2.95 -12.20
CA ASP A 112 2.47 2.82 -12.93
C ASP A 112 2.48 3.63 -14.25
N PRO A 113 1.42 3.59 -15.07
CA PRO A 113 1.39 4.30 -16.36
C PRO A 113 1.61 5.81 -16.28
N GLU A 114 1.40 6.43 -15.11
CA GLU A 114 1.65 7.86 -14.89
C GLU A 114 2.92 8.15 -14.06
N GLY A 115 3.64 7.10 -13.70
CA GLY A 115 4.92 7.21 -13.03
C GLY A 115 4.86 7.19 -11.53
N ASN A 116 3.74 6.81 -10.92
CA ASN A 116 3.66 6.63 -9.47
C ASN A 116 4.40 5.36 -9.08
N GLU A 117 5.35 5.50 -8.16
CA GLU A 117 6.16 4.40 -7.66
C GLU A 117 5.32 3.46 -6.79
N PHE A 118 5.55 2.16 -6.94
CA PHE A 118 4.98 1.12 -6.09
C PHE A 118 5.91 -0.11 -6.05
N CYS A 119 5.71 -0.97 -5.05
CA CYS A 119 6.55 -2.16 -4.88
C CYS A 119 5.73 -3.44 -5.03
N VAL A 120 6.38 -4.48 -5.59
CA VAL A 120 5.93 -5.87 -5.49
C VAL A 120 6.86 -6.57 -4.53
N ILE A 121 6.34 -6.87 -3.34
CA ILE A 121 7.13 -7.37 -2.21
C ILE A 121 7.32 -8.88 -2.35
N GLU A 122 8.50 -9.34 -1.98
CA GLU A 122 8.88 -10.75 -1.95
C GLU A 122 7.95 -11.58 -1.04
N PRO A 123 7.82 -12.90 -1.29
CA PRO A 123 7.11 -13.78 -0.37
C PRO A 123 7.88 -13.89 0.96
N ASP A 124 7.20 -14.37 1.97
CA ASP A 124 7.75 -14.56 3.32
C ASP A 124 8.21 -13.27 4.05
N ASN A 125 7.87 -12.11 3.50
CA ASN A 125 8.09 -10.85 4.18
C ASN A 125 7.29 -10.80 5.49
N SER A 126 8.01 -10.88 6.61
CA SER A 126 7.40 -10.98 7.95
C SER A 126 6.61 -9.73 8.33
N PHE A 127 6.94 -8.59 7.73
CA PHE A 127 6.28 -7.32 7.95
C PHE A 127 4.87 -7.28 7.35
N LEU A 128 4.69 -7.90 6.16
CA LEU A 128 3.41 -8.00 5.46
C LEU A 128 2.76 -9.38 5.57
N ALA A 129 3.27 -10.23 6.47
CA ALA A 129 2.68 -11.53 6.73
C ALA A 129 1.18 -11.40 7.06
N ASP A 130 0.37 -12.23 6.47
CA ASP A 130 -1.09 -12.24 6.60
C ASP A 130 -1.84 -11.08 5.89
N CYS A 131 -1.17 -10.23 5.11
CA CYS A 131 -1.83 -9.28 4.21
C CYS A 131 -2.44 -9.97 2.98
N GLY A 132 -3.47 -9.37 2.40
CA GLY A 132 -3.97 -9.72 1.06
C GLY A 132 -3.05 -9.17 -0.02
N ARG A 133 -3.46 -9.24 -1.30
CA ARG A 133 -2.70 -8.69 -2.44
C ARG A 133 -2.32 -7.22 -2.23
N PHE A 134 -3.20 -6.43 -1.68
CA PHE A 134 -2.88 -5.11 -1.16
C PHE A 134 -2.17 -5.25 0.18
N GLY A 135 -0.86 -5.04 0.21
CA GLY A 135 -0.02 -5.19 1.40
C GLY A 135 -0.06 -3.97 2.30
N SER A 136 0.47 -2.85 1.84
CA SER A 136 0.57 -1.63 2.63
C SER A 136 0.47 -0.33 1.83
N ILE A 137 0.21 0.75 2.56
CA ILE A 137 0.47 2.12 2.17
C ILE A 137 1.75 2.54 2.90
N THR A 138 2.82 2.77 2.16
CA THR A 138 4.09 3.16 2.75
C THR A 138 4.32 4.65 2.54
N CYS A 139 4.65 5.34 3.63
CA CYS A 139 4.88 6.78 3.66
C CYS A 139 6.33 7.09 4.01
N ASP A 140 6.96 7.97 3.23
CA ASP A 140 8.25 8.54 3.62
C ASP A 140 8.08 9.41 4.88
N GLY A 141 8.88 9.13 5.90
CA GLY A 141 8.79 9.90 7.13
C GLY A 141 9.56 9.28 8.29
N THR A 142 9.56 9.97 9.40
CA THR A 142 10.13 9.46 10.65
C THR A 142 9.10 8.62 11.40
N ARG A 143 9.54 7.86 12.41
CA ARG A 143 8.66 7.11 13.33
C ARG A 143 7.48 7.94 13.88
N LYS A 144 7.65 9.28 13.99
CA LYS A 144 6.58 10.17 14.45
C LYS A 144 5.37 10.18 13.49
N VAL A 145 5.59 10.01 12.20
CA VAL A 145 4.51 9.91 11.21
C VAL A 145 3.70 8.64 11.44
N GLY A 146 4.36 7.51 11.74
CA GLY A 146 3.67 6.27 12.06
C GLY A 146 2.89 6.34 13.38
N TYR A 147 3.44 6.98 14.41
CA TYR A 147 2.70 7.22 15.66
C TYR A 147 1.47 8.10 15.42
N PHE A 148 1.61 9.14 14.61
CA PHE A 148 0.49 9.99 14.22
C PHE A 148 -0.63 9.18 13.56
N TRP A 149 -0.29 8.35 12.54
CA TRP A 149 -1.29 7.56 11.84
C TRP A 149 -1.92 6.48 12.72
N SER A 150 -1.12 5.85 13.59
CA SER A 150 -1.62 4.89 14.58
C SER A 150 -2.68 5.52 15.49
N GLU A 151 -2.41 6.73 16.00
CA GLU A 151 -3.33 7.46 16.88
C GLU A 151 -4.55 7.96 16.10
N ALA A 152 -4.34 8.62 14.96
CA ALA A 152 -5.40 9.22 14.14
C ALA A 152 -6.44 8.19 13.67
N LEU A 153 -5.99 7.00 13.27
CA LEU A 153 -6.86 5.92 12.78
C LEU A 153 -7.27 4.93 13.87
N GLY A 154 -6.67 5.00 15.05
CA GLY A 154 -6.87 4.00 16.10
C GLY A 154 -6.37 2.61 15.73
N TRP A 155 -5.36 2.54 14.83
CA TRP A 155 -4.75 1.29 14.41
C TRP A 155 -3.54 1.00 15.29
N PRO A 156 -3.51 -0.13 16.01
CA PRO A 156 -2.38 -0.44 16.87
C PRO A 156 -1.09 -0.58 16.07
N LEU A 157 0.02 -0.13 16.64
CA LEU A 157 1.34 -0.42 16.11
C LEU A 157 1.56 -1.94 16.17
N VAL A 158 2.01 -2.51 15.06
CA VAL A 158 2.35 -3.92 14.90
C VAL A 158 3.84 -4.12 14.67
N TRP A 159 4.53 -3.04 14.30
CA TRP A 159 5.99 -2.96 14.16
C TRP A 159 6.47 -1.59 14.66
N ASP A 160 7.55 -1.56 15.42
CA ASP A 160 8.18 -0.35 15.94
C ASP A 160 9.65 -0.65 16.24
N GLN A 161 10.49 -0.74 15.22
CA GLN A 161 11.90 -1.09 15.33
C GLN A 161 12.75 -0.20 14.42
N ASP A 162 13.97 0.05 14.84
CA ASP A 162 14.95 0.86 14.13
C ASP A 162 14.40 2.24 13.73
N THR A 163 14.25 2.50 12.45
CA THR A 163 13.70 3.76 11.91
C THR A 163 12.28 3.61 11.38
N GLU A 164 11.68 2.41 11.49
CA GLU A 164 10.43 2.05 10.87
C GLU A 164 9.32 1.82 11.89
N THR A 165 8.12 2.13 11.47
CA THR A 165 6.90 1.81 12.21
C THR A 165 5.83 1.30 11.29
N ALA A 166 4.97 0.43 11.79
CA ALA A 166 3.76 0.07 11.10
C ALA A 166 2.58 -0.04 12.03
N SER A 167 1.44 0.40 11.55
CA SER A 167 0.16 0.20 12.20
C SER A 167 -0.77 -0.61 11.31
N ALA A 168 -1.53 -1.52 11.91
CA ALA A 168 -2.46 -2.36 11.17
C ALA A 168 -3.84 -2.33 11.81
N ARG A 169 -4.86 -2.33 10.95
CA ARG A 169 -6.23 -2.51 11.39
C ARG A 169 -6.44 -3.96 11.82
N ARG A 170 -6.96 -4.17 13.03
CA ARG A 170 -7.39 -5.50 13.46
C ARG A 170 -8.72 -5.85 12.79
N THR A 171 -8.76 -6.96 12.04
CA THR A 171 -10.02 -7.58 11.69
C THR A 171 -10.62 -8.22 12.94
N ALA A 172 -11.92 -8.03 13.18
CA ALA A 172 -12.61 -8.77 14.22
C ALA A 172 -12.49 -10.26 13.87
N ALA A 173 -11.86 -11.03 14.76
CA ALA A 173 -11.87 -12.48 14.64
C ALA A 173 -13.32 -12.94 14.57
N VAL A 174 -13.68 -13.68 13.53
CA VAL A 174 -14.95 -14.39 13.47
C VAL A 174 -15.04 -15.21 14.75
N ARG A 175 -16.01 -14.91 15.62
CA ARG A 175 -16.28 -15.71 16.81
C ARG A 175 -16.65 -17.11 16.33
N SER A 176 -15.67 -18.01 16.35
CA SER A 176 -15.96 -19.44 16.17
C SER A 176 -16.73 -19.92 17.40
N SER A 177 -17.88 -20.53 17.16
CA SER A 177 -18.67 -21.22 18.15
C SER A 177 -17.81 -22.20 18.94
N PRO A 178 -18.04 -22.38 20.27
CA PRO A 178 -17.24 -23.28 21.10
C PRO A 178 -17.51 -24.72 20.69
N GLY A 179 -16.52 -25.41 20.17
CA GLY A 179 -16.69 -26.84 19.90
C GLY A 179 -15.62 -27.58 19.08
N VAL A 180 -14.70 -26.91 18.45
CA VAL A 180 -13.65 -27.60 17.68
C VAL A 180 -12.28 -27.03 18.03
N ARG A 181 -11.42 -27.83 18.67
CA ARG A 181 -10.00 -27.53 18.81
C ARG A 181 -9.37 -27.50 17.43
N ARG A 182 -9.33 -26.33 16.81
CA ARG A 182 -8.48 -26.06 15.66
C ARG A 182 -7.37 -25.12 16.09
N PHE A 183 -6.16 -25.37 15.62
CA PHE A 183 -5.02 -24.47 15.72
C PHE A 183 -5.47 -23.05 15.33
N PRO A 184 -5.01 -21.99 16.04
CA PRO A 184 -5.44 -20.65 15.72
C PRO A 184 -5.05 -20.30 14.29
N ARG A 185 -6.03 -20.19 13.41
CA ARG A 185 -5.82 -19.52 12.13
C ARG A 185 -5.51 -18.06 12.47
N ARG A 186 -4.32 -17.60 12.09
CA ARG A 186 -3.97 -16.18 12.18
C ARG A 186 -5.04 -15.39 11.42
N SER A 187 -5.61 -14.37 12.06
CA SER A 187 -6.55 -13.47 11.39
C SER A 187 -5.77 -12.67 10.32
N ARG A 188 -6.23 -12.68 9.09
CA ARG A 188 -5.64 -11.84 8.03
C ARG A 188 -5.70 -10.37 8.44
N ARG A 189 -4.62 -9.66 8.22
CA ARG A 189 -4.55 -8.21 8.40
C ARG A 189 -5.09 -7.53 7.14
N THR A 190 -5.89 -6.48 7.30
CA THR A 190 -6.39 -5.70 6.18
C THR A 190 -6.12 -4.23 6.44
N GLY A 191 -5.38 -3.61 5.52
CA GLY A 191 -4.95 -2.22 5.59
C GLY A 191 -3.76 -2.03 6.55
N PHE A 192 -2.66 -1.63 5.99
CA PHE A 192 -1.39 -1.43 6.67
C PHE A 192 -0.84 -0.07 6.28
N ILE A 193 -0.42 0.72 7.24
CA ILE A 193 0.33 1.96 6.99
C ILE A 193 1.70 1.80 7.60
N SER A 194 2.70 1.86 6.75
CA SER A 194 4.11 1.82 7.12
C SER A 194 4.78 3.17 6.95
N THR A 195 5.81 3.43 7.72
CA THR A 195 6.71 4.56 7.52
C THR A 195 8.14 4.07 7.53
N SER A 196 8.90 4.43 6.51
CA SER A 196 10.32 4.14 6.45
C SER A 196 11.13 5.42 6.23
N LEU A 197 12.30 5.50 6.84
CA LEU A 197 13.32 6.48 6.49
C LEU A 197 14.15 5.92 5.34
N ARG A 198 13.89 6.39 4.12
CA ARG A 198 14.87 6.18 3.05
C ARG A 198 16.01 7.19 3.23
N PRO A 199 17.29 6.77 3.11
CA PRO A 199 18.39 7.72 3.11
C PRO A 199 18.22 8.68 1.94
N THR A 200 18.14 9.96 2.24
CA THR A 200 18.20 11.02 1.24
C THR A 200 19.59 10.96 0.63
N THR A 201 19.72 10.44 -0.58
CA THR A 201 20.96 10.56 -1.35
C THR A 201 21.19 12.04 -1.60
N VAL A 202 22.06 12.65 -0.84
CA VAL A 202 22.54 14.01 -1.09
C VAL A 202 23.38 13.92 -2.36
N ILE A 203 22.81 14.35 -3.48
CA ILE A 203 23.59 14.62 -4.69
C ILE A 203 24.47 15.81 -4.35
N SER A 204 25.72 15.55 -4.05
CA SER A 204 26.77 16.56 -3.94
C SER A 204 27.00 17.12 -5.34
N GLU A 205 26.48 18.30 -5.62
CA GLU A 205 26.94 19.10 -6.75
C GLU A 205 28.41 19.44 -6.53
N ARG A 206 29.30 18.76 -7.24
CA ARG A 206 30.68 19.26 -7.42
C ARG A 206 30.62 20.40 -8.43
N ARG A 207 31.03 21.57 -7.97
CA ARG A 207 31.41 22.69 -8.84
C ARG A 207 32.69 22.36 -9.60
#